data_0080148d09b8398675f1c2c5bf187f5d
#
_entry.id   0080148d09b8398675f1c2c5bf187f5d
#
_cell.length_a   1.000
_cell.length_b   1.000
_cell.length_c   1.000
_cell.angle_alpha   90.00
_cell.angle_beta   90.00
_cell.angle_gamma   90.00
#
_symmetry.space_group_name_H-M   'P 1'
#
loop_
_entity.id
_entity.type
_entity.pdbx_description
1 polymer ?
#
loop_
_entity_poly.entity_id
_entity_poly.type
_entity_poly.pdbx_seq_one_letter_code
_entity_poly.pdbx_strand_id
1 'polypeptide(L)'
;MSIYDYRNRPAYGLFKTEPHYSKNRHILKWWTPDHDELLGAQIARWQWVWYWNITDEIVKITPPATIESWKESDPLCSKFAWYNILMYFAAARAEQLGLTKAIRHPQKKACLLCKKRFIEDSLPMPLIERLGIDRLEFCAPCLRDTVLQGSGNDSASERDILKYLQDLGSLIERVPPQNFGEGTTDLLDMQSTERVALLKLLRDKPSVKCVKAVFGSWLNALIQAGILEDGTRKTSRGIQCIAKDGHVCLSLGEKTIDDFLFLSGNPHDKEPRYPEGNYRGDFRVGNTFIEYFGLAGDAEYDTKTKKKIGICRKYGIALIAIYPQDLVSQKQLESKLLTPLKRQEQHIAE
;
A
#
# COMPACT_ATOMS: atom_id res chain seq x y z
N MET A 1 -32.84 -1.93 -8.32
CA MET A 1 -32.31 -0.65 -8.86
C MET A 1 -31.08 -0.30 -8.06
N SER A 2 -29.91 -0.15 -8.69
CA SER A 2 -28.69 0.21 -7.96
C SER A 2 -28.86 1.63 -7.40
N ILE A 3 -28.49 1.85 -6.13
CA ILE A 3 -28.49 3.20 -5.52
C ILE A 3 -27.51 4.13 -6.25
N TYR A 4 -26.65 3.59 -7.11
CA TYR A 4 -25.58 4.25 -7.85
C TYR A 4 -25.94 4.60 -9.29
N ASP A 5 -27.16 4.29 -9.74
CA ASP A 5 -27.65 4.80 -11.01
C ASP A 5 -28.12 6.25 -10.82
N TYR A 6 -27.12 7.16 -10.66
CA TYR A 6 -27.36 8.58 -10.45
C TYR A 6 -28.15 9.21 -11.59
N ARG A 7 -28.07 8.65 -12.83
CA ARG A 7 -28.79 9.15 -14.00
C ARG A 7 -30.30 8.98 -13.89
N ASN A 8 -30.75 7.97 -13.13
CA ASN A 8 -32.16 7.70 -12.89
C ASN A 8 -32.70 8.39 -11.63
N ARG A 9 -31.95 9.29 -11.02
CA ARG A 9 -32.37 10.03 -9.84
C ARG A 9 -33.05 11.36 -10.24
N PRO A 10 -34.16 11.71 -9.61
CA PRO A 10 -34.84 12.97 -9.91
C PRO A 10 -33.96 14.22 -9.82
N ALA A 11 -33.06 14.24 -8.79
CA ALA A 11 -32.14 15.36 -8.63
C ALA A 11 -31.15 15.47 -9.78
N TYR A 12 -30.63 14.35 -10.32
CA TYR A 12 -29.75 14.37 -11.49
C TYR A 12 -30.48 14.91 -12.73
N GLY A 13 -31.72 14.47 -12.98
CA GLY A 13 -32.54 14.96 -14.08
C GLY A 13 -32.70 16.48 -14.06
N LEU A 14 -32.84 17.07 -12.87
CA LEU A 14 -32.97 18.52 -12.72
C LEU A 14 -31.70 19.29 -13.16
N PHE A 15 -30.52 18.72 -13.05
CA PHE A 15 -29.29 19.36 -13.52
C PHE A 15 -29.04 19.15 -15.00
N LYS A 16 -29.47 18.02 -15.55
CA LYS A 16 -29.22 17.66 -16.95
C LYS A 16 -30.21 18.26 -17.93
N THR A 17 -31.51 18.25 -17.59
CA THR A 17 -32.60 18.62 -18.50
C THR A 17 -32.92 20.08 -18.47
N GLU A 18 -32.53 20.81 -17.44
CA GLU A 18 -32.83 22.25 -17.28
C GLU A 18 -31.52 23.07 -17.14
N PRO A 19 -30.92 23.50 -18.27
CA PRO A 19 -29.74 24.36 -18.24
C PRO A 19 -29.94 25.63 -17.42
N HIS A 20 -31.18 26.18 -17.42
CA HIS A 20 -31.55 27.34 -16.62
C HIS A 20 -31.58 27.04 -15.11
N TYR A 21 -31.96 25.82 -14.73
CA TYR A 21 -31.98 25.40 -13.36
C TYR A 21 -30.55 25.32 -12.77
N SER A 22 -29.60 24.81 -13.54
CA SER A 22 -28.18 24.77 -13.12
C SER A 22 -27.60 26.18 -12.94
N LYS A 23 -27.96 27.15 -13.80
CA LYS A 23 -27.50 28.55 -13.70
C LYS A 23 -28.04 29.30 -12.49
N ASN A 24 -29.26 28.97 -12.04
CA ASN A 24 -29.94 29.63 -10.92
C ASN A 24 -29.72 28.91 -9.57
N ARG A 25 -28.91 27.86 -9.53
CA ARG A 25 -28.63 27.11 -8.31
C ARG A 25 -27.65 27.82 -7.42
N HIS A 26 -27.88 27.71 -6.12
CA HIS A 26 -26.99 28.25 -5.11
C HIS A 26 -25.61 27.61 -5.15
N ILE A 27 -25.45 26.36 -5.63
CA ILE A 27 -24.15 25.73 -5.87
C ILE A 27 -23.30 26.54 -6.86
N LEU A 28 -23.87 26.98 -8.00
CA LEU A 28 -23.13 27.72 -9.01
C LEU A 28 -22.61 29.07 -8.53
N LYS A 29 -23.17 29.64 -7.46
CA LYS A 29 -22.70 30.91 -6.89
C LYS A 29 -21.33 30.78 -6.23
N TRP A 30 -21.01 29.61 -5.71
CA TRP A 30 -19.75 29.35 -5.03
C TRP A 30 -18.87 28.33 -5.75
N TRP A 31 -19.35 27.69 -6.80
CA TRP A 31 -18.55 26.80 -7.64
C TRP A 31 -17.54 27.61 -8.44
N THR A 32 -16.26 27.30 -8.28
CA THR A 32 -15.13 28.01 -8.89
C THR A 32 -14.47 27.17 -9.98
N PRO A 33 -13.61 27.76 -10.82
CA PRO A 33 -12.77 27.01 -11.75
C PRO A 33 -11.93 25.91 -11.06
N ASP A 34 -11.49 26.12 -9.81
CA ASP A 34 -10.71 25.12 -9.04
C ASP A 34 -11.52 23.84 -8.82
N HIS A 35 -12.85 23.95 -8.65
CA HIS A 35 -13.74 22.78 -8.56
C HIS A 35 -13.82 22.03 -9.90
N ASP A 36 -13.85 22.75 -11.04
CA ASP A 36 -13.83 22.14 -12.37
C ASP A 36 -12.48 21.46 -12.64
N GLU A 37 -11.37 22.07 -12.26
CA GLU A 37 -10.03 21.50 -12.36
C GLU A 37 -9.88 20.23 -11.51
N LEU A 38 -10.34 20.28 -10.24
CA LEU A 38 -10.38 19.12 -9.36
C LEU A 38 -11.20 17.99 -9.96
N LEU A 39 -12.39 18.30 -10.47
CA LEU A 39 -13.27 17.34 -11.14
C LEU A 39 -12.57 16.68 -12.33
N GLY A 40 -11.92 17.47 -13.18
CA GLY A 40 -11.15 16.98 -14.32
C GLY A 40 -9.98 16.09 -13.89
N ALA A 41 -9.21 16.50 -12.89
CA ALA A 41 -8.08 15.75 -12.37
C ALA A 41 -8.51 14.40 -11.78
N GLN A 42 -9.60 14.36 -11.00
CA GLN A 42 -10.13 13.13 -10.44
C GLN A 42 -10.66 12.18 -11.51
N ILE A 43 -11.38 12.69 -12.52
CA ILE A 43 -11.84 11.87 -13.65
C ILE A 43 -10.69 11.36 -14.50
N ALA A 44 -9.64 12.16 -14.70
CA ALA A 44 -8.45 11.74 -15.44
C ALA A 44 -7.65 10.65 -14.71
N ARG A 45 -7.56 10.76 -13.39
CA ARG A 45 -6.81 9.83 -12.53
C ARG A 45 -7.37 8.41 -12.53
N TRP A 46 -8.72 8.28 -12.59
CA TRP A 46 -9.39 7.01 -12.42
C TRP A 46 -9.81 6.38 -13.75
N GLN A 47 -9.70 5.07 -13.86
CA GLN A 47 -10.26 4.31 -14.99
C GLN A 47 -11.79 4.28 -14.97
N TRP A 48 -12.38 4.54 -13.80
CA TRP A 48 -13.82 4.58 -13.50
C TRP A 48 -14.07 5.64 -12.44
N VAL A 49 -15.27 6.19 -12.41
CA VAL A 49 -15.62 7.30 -11.52
C VAL A 49 -16.82 6.92 -10.67
N TRP A 50 -16.69 7.09 -9.37
CA TRP A 50 -17.78 7.15 -8.44
C TRP A 50 -17.92 8.59 -7.93
N TYR A 51 -18.96 9.26 -8.34
CA TYR A 51 -19.11 10.70 -8.08
C TYR A 51 -19.19 11.07 -6.60
N TRP A 52 -19.59 10.16 -5.71
CA TRP A 52 -19.56 10.42 -4.28
C TRP A 52 -18.12 10.64 -3.75
N ASN A 53 -17.11 9.99 -4.30
CA ASN A 53 -15.71 10.23 -3.92
C ASN A 53 -15.23 11.59 -4.37
N ILE A 54 -15.61 11.99 -5.58
CA ILE A 54 -15.31 13.32 -6.10
C ILE A 54 -16.01 14.37 -5.23
N THR A 55 -17.22 14.08 -4.76
CA THR A 55 -17.96 14.96 -3.85
C THR A 55 -17.22 15.16 -2.53
N ASP A 56 -16.61 14.11 -1.97
CA ASP A 56 -15.77 14.24 -0.77
C ASP A 56 -14.59 15.19 -0.99
N GLU A 57 -13.91 15.10 -2.12
CA GLU A 57 -12.81 16.00 -2.47
C GLU A 57 -13.29 17.45 -2.70
N ILE A 58 -14.43 17.63 -3.35
CA ILE A 58 -15.07 18.95 -3.53
C ILE A 58 -15.40 19.58 -2.17
N VAL A 59 -15.95 18.80 -1.24
CA VAL A 59 -16.27 19.28 0.11
C VAL A 59 -14.99 19.72 0.85
N LYS A 60 -13.89 19.02 0.69
CA LYS A 60 -12.60 19.37 1.35
C LYS A 60 -12.06 20.73 0.91
N ILE A 61 -12.19 21.11 -0.35
CA ILE A 61 -11.71 22.39 -0.87
C ILE A 61 -12.71 23.53 -0.71
N THR A 62 -13.96 23.21 -0.36
CA THR A 62 -15.02 24.22 -0.17
C THR A 62 -15.05 24.68 1.28
N PRO A 63 -15.00 26.00 1.58
CA PRO A 63 -15.08 26.49 2.95
C PRO A 63 -16.35 25.98 3.66
N PRO A 64 -16.25 25.51 4.92
CA PRO A 64 -17.40 24.98 5.64
C PRO A 64 -18.58 25.95 5.73
N ALA A 65 -18.32 27.24 5.96
CA ALA A 65 -19.36 28.28 6.01
C ALA A 65 -20.13 28.41 4.68
N THR A 66 -19.46 28.16 3.55
CA THR A 66 -20.09 28.18 2.22
C THR A 66 -21.07 26.99 2.08
N ILE A 67 -20.66 25.81 2.53
CA ILE A 67 -21.50 24.60 2.51
C ILE A 67 -22.75 24.80 3.40
N GLU A 68 -22.57 25.34 4.62
CA GLU A 68 -23.69 25.57 5.53
C GLU A 68 -24.65 26.62 4.97
N SER A 69 -24.15 27.77 4.49
CA SER A 69 -24.96 28.80 3.84
C SER A 69 -25.72 28.26 2.63
N TRP A 70 -25.11 27.40 1.85
CA TRP A 70 -25.78 26.74 0.72
C TRP A 70 -26.88 25.79 1.19
N LYS A 71 -26.64 24.95 2.19
CA LYS A 71 -27.64 24.03 2.74
C LYS A 71 -28.90 24.77 3.20
N GLU A 72 -28.73 25.92 3.87
CA GLU A 72 -29.80 26.72 4.36
C GLU A 72 -30.57 27.44 3.24
N SER A 73 -29.88 27.87 2.20
CA SER A 73 -30.45 28.69 1.13
C SER A 73 -31.01 27.89 -0.06
N ASP A 74 -30.59 26.63 -0.26
CA ASP A 74 -31.06 25.83 -1.39
C ASP A 74 -32.35 25.04 -1.05
N PRO A 75 -33.50 25.35 -1.71
CA PRO A 75 -34.76 24.64 -1.45
C PRO A 75 -34.71 23.14 -1.68
N LEU A 76 -33.72 22.64 -2.45
CA LEU A 76 -33.57 21.20 -2.66
C LEU A 76 -32.94 20.48 -1.46
N CYS A 77 -32.17 21.18 -0.65
CA CYS A 77 -31.59 20.58 0.56
C CYS A 77 -32.64 20.17 1.58
N SER A 78 -33.89 20.75 1.47
CA SER A 78 -35.03 20.30 2.26
C SER A 78 -35.70 19.04 1.72
N LYS A 79 -35.52 18.73 0.42
CA LYS A 79 -36.16 17.58 -0.27
C LYS A 79 -35.22 16.40 -0.45
N PHE A 80 -33.95 16.67 -0.58
CA PHE A 80 -32.91 15.67 -0.83
C PHE A 80 -31.73 15.93 0.11
N ALA A 81 -30.98 14.87 0.47
CA ALA A 81 -29.73 15.06 1.19
C ALA A 81 -28.77 15.95 0.37
N TRP A 82 -28.26 17.03 0.98
CA TRP A 82 -27.39 18.02 0.34
C TRP A 82 -26.21 17.38 -0.39
N TYR A 83 -25.63 16.35 0.22
CA TYR A 83 -24.50 15.61 -0.34
C TYR A 83 -24.86 14.94 -1.69
N ASN A 84 -26.05 14.33 -1.77
CA ASN A 84 -26.52 13.75 -3.03
C ASN A 84 -26.76 14.81 -4.10
N ILE A 85 -27.23 16.00 -3.71
CA ILE A 85 -27.41 17.11 -4.65
C ILE A 85 -26.08 17.54 -5.22
N LEU A 86 -25.05 17.70 -4.38
CA LEU A 86 -23.70 18.04 -4.81
C LEU A 86 -23.09 16.96 -5.71
N MET A 87 -23.30 15.69 -5.38
CA MET A 87 -22.87 14.56 -6.19
C MET A 87 -23.50 14.57 -7.59
N TYR A 88 -24.81 14.79 -7.66
CA TYR A 88 -25.52 14.86 -8.94
C TYR A 88 -25.15 16.08 -9.75
N PHE A 89 -24.89 17.21 -9.09
CA PHE A 89 -24.38 18.41 -9.73
C PHE A 89 -22.98 18.16 -10.33
N ALA A 90 -22.06 17.58 -9.57
CA ALA A 90 -20.72 17.25 -10.05
C ALA A 90 -20.75 16.31 -11.26
N ALA A 91 -21.63 15.30 -11.24
CA ALA A 91 -21.83 14.40 -12.38
C ALA A 91 -22.33 15.12 -13.63
N ALA A 92 -23.36 15.97 -13.49
CA ALA A 92 -23.89 16.77 -14.59
C ALA A 92 -22.88 17.80 -15.10
N ARG A 93 -22.09 18.40 -14.19
CA ARG A 93 -21.04 19.35 -14.54
C ARG A 93 -19.93 18.68 -15.35
N ALA A 94 -19.52 17.47 -14.97
CA ALA A 94 -18.53 16.68 -15.72
C ALA A 94 -19.02 16.40 -17.17
N GLU A 95 -20.28 16.05 -17.34
CA GLU A 95 -20.88 15.88 -18.69
C GLU A 95 -20.88 17.19 -19.48
N GLN A 96 -21.21 18.31 -18.86
CA GLN A 96 -21.18 19.64 -19.52
C GLN A 96 -19.77 20.05 -19.97
N LEU A 97 -18.74 19.65 -19.21
CA LEU A 97 -17.35 19.91 -19.52
C LEU A 97 -16.75 18.89 -20.52
N GLY A 98 -17.53 17.92 -20.98
CA GLY A 98 -17.07 16.86 -21.87
C GLY A 98 -16.10 15.86 -21.19
N LEU A 99 -16.03 15.85 -19.87
CA LEU A 99 -15.18 14.97 -19.08
C LEU A 99 -15.78 13.55 -19.00
N THR A 100 -16.20 13.00 -20.12
CA THR A 100 -16.86 11.69 -20.16
C THR A 100 -15.83 10.56 -20.22
N LYS A 101 -15.60 9.90 -19.10
CA LYS A 101 -15.12 8.50 -19.11
C LYS A 101 -16.31 7.57 -18.87
N ALA A 102 -16.15 6.32 -19.33
CA ALA A 102 -17.14 5.28 -19.07
C ALA A 102 -17.43 5.18 -17.57
N ILE A 103 -18.62 5.50 -17.15
CA ILE A 103 -19.07 5.34 -15.77
C ILE A 103 -19.28 3.85 -15.57
N ARG A 104 -18.46 3.25 -14.73
CA ARG A 104 -18.66 1.88 -14.30
C ARG A 104 -19.66 1.85 -13.17
N HIS A 105 -20.74 1.12 -13.35
CA HIS A 105 -21.63 0.80 -12.26
C HIS A 105 -21.00 -0.25 -11.36
N PRO A 106 -21.01 -0.04 -10.02
CA PRO A 106 -20.51 -1.04 -9.07
C PRO A 106 -21.21 -2.39 -9.27
N GLN A 107 -20.44 -3.44 -9.38
CA GLN A 107 -20.96 -4.79 -9.61
C GLN A 107 -21.18 -5.52 -8.28
N LYS A 108 -22.18 -6.42 -8.27
CA LYS A 108 -22.36 -7.38 -7.19
C LYS A 108 -21.43 -8.56 -7.41
N LYS A 109 -20.50 -8.78 -6.49
CA LYS A 109 -19.55 -9.90 -6.50
C LYS A 109 -19.77 -10.82 -5.31
N ALA A 110 -19.34 -12.07 -5.43
CA ALA A 110 -19.24 -12.98 -4.29
C ALA A 110 -17.84 -12.85 -3.67
N CYS A 111 -17.78 -12.64 -2.35
CA CYS A 111 -16.52 -12.62 -1.63
C CYS A 111 -15.83 -13.98 -1.74
N LEU A 112 -14.57 -14.02 -2.17
CA LEU A 112 -13.83 -15.28 -2.29
C LEU A 112 -13.58 -15.95 -0.94
N LEU A 113 -13.54 -15.18 0.16
CA LEU A 113 -13.31 -15.72 1.49
C LEU A 113 -14.60 -16.24 2.16
N CYS A 114 -15.61 -15.39 2.32
CA CYS A 114 -16.85 -15.76 3.06
C CYS A 114 -18.04 -16.15 2.16
N LYS A 115 -17.88 -16.07 0.83
CA LYS A 115 -18.91 -16.38 -0.18
C LYS A 115 -20.13 -15.46 -0.18
N LYS A 116 -20.26 -14.53 0.76
CA LYS A 116 -21.35 -13.54 0.79
C LYS A 116 -21.25 -12.57 -0.37
N ARG A 117 -22.39 -12.16 -0.91
CA ARG A 117 -22.44 -11.13 -1.97
C ARG A 117 -22.16 -9.75 -1.36
N PHE A 118 -21.39 -8.94 -2.06
CA PHE A 118 -21.11 -7.55 -1.72
C PHE A 118 -21.15 -6.68 -2.98
N ILE A 119 -21.21 -5.37 -2.78
CA ILE A 119 -21.12 -4.38 -3.85
C ILE A 119 -19.73 -3.77 -3.81
N GLU A 120 -19.08 -3.60 -4.97
CA GLU A 120 -17.68 -3.14 -5.08
C GLU A 120 -17.40 -1.84 -4.33
N ASP A 121 -18.34 -0.90 -4.36
CA ASP A 121 -18.24 0.42 -3.73
C ASP A 121 -18.45 0.42 -2.20
N SER A 122 -18.80 -0.73 -1.63
CA SER A 122 -18.86 -0.87 -0.16
C SER A 122 -17.48 -0.92 0.50
N LEU A 123 -16.42 -0.94 -0.30
CA LEU A 123 -15.03 -0.95 0.19
C LEU A 123 -14.52 0.49 0.40
N PRO A 124 -13.67 0.72 1.42
CA PRO A 124 -13.01 2.00 1.61
C PRO A 124 -12.18 2.40 0.38
N MET A 125 -12.29 3.67 -0.02
CA MET A 125 -11.58 4.17 -1.21
C MET A 125 -10.07 3.93 -1.21
N PRO A 126 -9.32 4.18 -0.13
CA PRO A 126 -7.90 3.91 -0.12
C PRO A 126 -7.55 2.46 -0.46
N LEU A 127 -8.44 1.53 -0.10
CA LEU A 127 -8.26 0.12 -0.41
C LEU A 127 -8.54 -0.18 -1.89
N ILE A 128 -9.60 0.43 -2.45
CA ILE A 128 -9.93 0.32 -3.87
C ILE A 128 -8.82 0.92 -4.72
N GLU A 129 -8.29 2.08 -4.32
CA GLU A 129 -7.17 2.73 -4.97
C GLU A 129 -5.92 1.84 -5.02
N ARG A 130 -5.61 1.18 -3.92
CA ARG A 130 -4.45 0.32 -3.80
C ARG A 130 -4.59 -0.98 -4.56
N LEU A 131 -5.74 -1.66 -4.44
CA LEU A 131 -5.98 -2.96 -5.07
C LEU A 131 -6.31 -2.86 -6.56
N GLY A 132 -6.89 -1.74 -6.99
CA GLY A 132 -7.53 -1.63 -8.30
C GLY A 132 -8.87 -2.39 -8.34
N ILE A 133 -9.77 -1.94 -9.21
CA ILE A 133 -11.14 -2.45 -9.23
C ILE A 133 -11.25 -3.92 -9.64
N ASP A 134 -10.35 -4.39 -10.48
CA ASP A 134 -10.38 -5.77 -10.98
C ASP A 134 -9.97 -6.80 -9.91
N ARG A 135 -9.31 -6.33 -8.83
CA ARG A 135 -8.86 -7.14 -7.70
C ARG A 135 -9.78 -7.04 -6.49
N LEU A 136 -10.96 -6.43 -6.61
CA LEU A 136 -11.97 -6.35 -5.55
C LEU A 136 -12.71 -7.68 -5.41
N GLU A 137 -12.06 -8.63 -4.77
CA GLU A 137 -12.53 -10.02 -4.64
C GLU A 137 -13.08 -10.33 -3.25
N PHE A 138 -12.96 -9.39 -2.30
CA PHE A 138 -13.30 -9.59 -0.89
C PHE A 138 -14.23 -8.49 -0.38
N CYS A 139 -15.17 -8.85 0.48
CA CYS A 139 -16.07 -7.87 1.09
C CYS A 139 -15.37 -7.07 2.21
N ALA A 140 -15.89 -5.87 2.51
CA ALA A 140 -15.35 -4.98 3.54
C ALA A 140 -15.17 -5.65 4.93
N PRO A 141 -16.14 -6.44 5.44
CA PRO A 141 -15.93 -7.16 6.69
C PRO A 141 -14.71 -8.09 6.66
N CYS A 142 -14.56 -8.91 5.61
CA CYS A 142 -13.42 -9.82 5.51
C CYS A 142 -12.08 -9.08 5.48
N LEU A 143 -12.00 -7.96 4.73
CA LEU A 143 -10.78 -7.16 4.67
C LEU A 143 -10.50 -6.41 5.98
N ARG A 144 -11.53 -5.87 6.62
CA ARG A 144 -11.38 -5.19 7.90
C ARG A 144 -10.90 -6.14 8.98
N ASP A 145 -11.54 -7.30 9.10
CA ASP A 145 -11.27 -8.26 10.15
C ASP A 145 -9.90 -8.97 9.98
N THR A 146 -9.33 -8.93 8.79
CA THR A 146 -8.04 -9.56 8.49
C THR A 146 -6.89 -8.55 8.35
N VAL A 147 -7.08 -7.53 7.51
CA VAL A 147 -6.00 -6.63 7.06
C VAL A 147 -5.97 -5.33 7.84
N LEU A 148 -7.16 -4.76 8.15
CA LEU A 148 -7.25 -3.40 8.69
C LEU A 148 -7.27 -3.36 10.23
N GLN A 149 -7.90 -4.33 10.89
CA GLN A 149 -8.16 -4.29 12.33
C GLN A 149 -7.97 -5.63 13.04
N GLY A 150 -7.43 -6.64 12.38
CA GLY A 150 -7.29 -7.96 12.98
C GLY A 150 -6.36 -7.96 14.18
N SER A 151 -6.90 -7.98 15.40
CA SER A 151 -6.13 -8.02 16.65
C SER A 151 -5.38 -9.33 16.87
N GLY A 152 -5.77 -10.39 16.16
CA GLY A 152 -5.22 -11.73 16.32
C GLY A 152 -5.86 -12.56 17.43
N ASN A 153 -5.58 -13.85 17.44
CA ASN A 153 -6.08 -14.82 18.42
C ASN A 153 -5.16 -14.83 19.65
N ASP A 154 -5.72 -14.48 20.82
CA ASP A 154 -5.00 -14.49 22.11
C ASP A 154 -4.87 -15.89 22.73
N SER A 155 -5.55 -16.89 22.17
CA SER A 155 -5.62 -18.27 22.71
C SER A 155 -4.98 -19.30 21.75
N ALA A 156 -4.13 -18.87 20.82
CA ALA A 156 -3.46 -19.76 19.89
C ALA A 156 -2.48 -20.68 20.64
N SER A 157 -2.48 -21.98 20.32
CA SER A 157 -1.52 -22.91 20.88
C SER A 157 -0.12 -22.70 20.28
N GLU A 158 0.92 -23.22 20.95
CA GLU A 158 2.29 -23.23 20.42
C GLU A 158 2.33 -23.78 18.99
N ARG A 159 1.71 -24.92 18.78
CA ARG A 159 1.63 -25.56 17.46
C ARG A 159 0.98 -24.68 16.40
N ASP A 160 -0.11 -23.98 16.75
CA ASP A 160 -0.82 -23.09 15.83
C ASP A 160 0.05 -21.88 15.46
N ILE A 161 0.78 -21.35 16.43
CA ILE A 161 1.71 -20.23 16.20
C ILE A 161 2.84 -20.64 15.25
N LEU A 162 3.49 -21.78 15.52
CA LEU A 162 4.58 -22.27 14.66
C LEU A 162 4.07 -22.53 13.24
N LYS A 163 2.92 -23.20 13.11
CA LYS A 163 2.30 -23.45 11.81
C LYS A 163 1.95 -22.15 11.08
N TYR A 164 1.36 -21.17 11.76
CA TYR A 164 1.04 -19.85 11.18
C TYR A 164 2.30 -19.17 10.65
N LEU A 165 3.39 -19.16 11.41
CA LEU A 165 4.63 -18.52 10.99
C LEU A 165 5.25 -19.22 9.78
N GLN A 166 5.26 -20.54 9.74
CA GLN A 166 5.75 -21.35 8.62
C GLN A 166 4.94 -21.11 7.36
N ASP A 167 3.61 -21.21 7.47
CA ASP A 167 2.68 -21.01 6.35
C ASP A 167 2.80 -19.58 5.80
N LEU A 168 2.89 -18.58 6.68
CA LEU A 168 3.06 -17.19 6.30
C LEU A 168 4.42 -16.96 5.63
N GLY A 169 5.52 -17.42 6.25
CA GLY A 169 6.86 -17.27 5.69
C GLY A 169 6.99 -17.90 4.30
N SER A 170 6.39 -19.08 4.10
CA SER A 170 6.35 -19.75 2.80
C SER A 170 5.52 -18.98 1.77
N LEU A 171 4.38 -18.40 2.19
CA LEU A 171 3.49 -17.68 1.27
C LEU A 171 4.05 -16.34 0.82
N ILE A 172 4.73 -15.61 1.72
CA ILE A 172 5.31 -14.29 1.42
C ILE A 172 6.78 -14.37 0.99
N GLU A 173 7.38 -15.57 1.01
CA GLU A 173 8.76 -15.88 0.62
C GLU A 173 9.83 -15.03 1.35
N ARG A 174 9.52 -14.57 2.56
CA ARG A 174 10.43 -13.78 3.41
C ARG A 174 10.13 -13.99 4.89
N VAL A 175 11.02 -13.48 5.74
CA VAL A 175 10.81 -13.53 7.19
C VAL A 175 9.56 -12.73 7.58
N PRO A 176 8.54 -13.35 8.21
CA PRO A 176 7.34 -12.65 8.63
C PRO A 176 7.61 -11.53 9.64
N PRO A 177 7.29 -10.26 9.34
CA PRO A 177 7.40 -9.19 10.32
C PRO A 177 6.33 -9.32 11.40
N GLN A 178 6.63 -8.81 12.61
CA GLN A 178 5.71 -8.87 13.74
C GLN A 178 4.34 -8.22 13.46
N ASN A 179 4.33 -7.13 12.69
CA ASN A 179 3.12 -6.36 12.36
C ASN A 179 2.57 -6.71 10.97
N PHE A 180 2.79 -7.94 10.51
CA PHE A 180 2.25 -8.36 9.22
C PHE A 180 0.71 -8.29 9.21
N GLY A 181 0.17 -7.71 8.16
CA GLY A 181 -1.27 -7.47 8.01
C GLY A 181 -1.66 -6.01 8.15
N GLU A 182 -0.84 -5.16 8.78
CA GLU A 182 -1.08 -3.72 8.85
C GLU A 182 -0.66 -3.06 7.53
N GLY A 183 -1.66 -2.72 6.69
CA GLY A 183 -1.41 -2.02 5.42
C GLY A 183 -0.73 -2.87 4.34
N THR A 184 -1.04 -4.15 4.28
CA THR A 184 -0.41 -5.14 3.42
C THR A 184 -0.38 -4.75 1.95
N THR A 185 0.81 -4.45 1.46
CA THR A 185 1.12 -4.32 0.04
C THR A 185 1.26 -5.67 -0.65
N ASP A 186 1.56 -6.74 0.10
CA ASP A 186 1.69 -8.10 -0.43
C ASP A 186 0.44 -8.56 -1.21
N LEU A 187 -0.76 -8.18 -0.73
CA LEU A 187 -2.01 -8.48 -1.45
C LEU A 187 -2.05 -7.94 -2.89
N LEU A 188 -1.29 -6.87 -3.19
CA LEU A 188 -1.27 -6.24 -4.50
C LEU A 188 -0.52 -7.08 -5.55
N ASP A 189 0.53 -7.76 -5.10
CA ASP A 189 1.43 -8.49 -5.97
C ASP A 189 1.05 -9.97 -6.14
N MET A 190 0.21 -10.49 -5.24
CA MET A 190 -0.24 -11.88 -5.22
C MET A 190 -1.31 -12.19 -6.27
N GLN A 191 -1.35 -13.44 -6.72
CA GLN A 191 -2.45 -13.98 -7.49
C GLN A 191 -3.71 -14.17 -6.63
N SER A 192 -4.88 -14.34 -7.26
CA SER A 192 -6.16 -14.46 -6.54
C SER A 192 -6.16 -15.61 -5.52
N THR A 193 -5.59 -16.75 -5.87
CA THR A 193 -5.47 -17.93 -4.99
C THR A 193 -4.59 -17.67 -3.78
N GLU A 194 -3.48 -16.99 -3.96
CA GLU A 194 -2.54 -16.57 -2.91
C GLU A 194 -3.16 -15.54 -1.98
N ARG A 195 -3.88 -14.55 -2.53
CA ARG A 195 -4.66 -13.58 -1.73
C ARG A 195 -5.68 -14.27 -0.83
N VAL A 196 -6.38 -15.28 -1.34
CA VAL A 196 -7.32 -16.07 -0.52
C VAL A 196 -6.59 -16.82 0.59
N ALA A 197 -5.43 -17.43 0.30
CA ALA A 197 -4.61 -18.14 1.28
C ALA A 197 -4.12 -17.17 2.36
N LEU A 198 -3.59 -16.01 1.96
CA LEU A 198 -3.12 -14.99 2.90
C LEU A 198 -4.25 -14.48 3.81
N LEU A 199 -5.41 -14.15 3.26
CA LEU A 199 -6.54 -13.68 4.09
C LEU A 199 -7.07 -14.74 5.05
N LYS A 200 -7.00 -16.03 4.70
CA LYS A 200 -7.31 -17.12 5.64
C LYS A 200 -6.31 -17.16 6.79
N LEU A 201 -5.01 -17.07 6.49
CA LEU A 201 -3.97 -17.03 7.52
C LEU A 201 -4.13 -15.80 8.43
N LEU A 202 -4.38 -14.61 7.87
CA LEU A 202 -4.55 -13.40 8.65
C LEU A 202 -5.81 -13.39 9.53
N ARG A 203 -6.88 -14.08 9.11
CA ARG A 203 -8.10 -14.21 9.93
C ARG A 203 -7.84 -14.94 11.22
N ASP A 204 -7.03 -15.99 11.16
CA ASP A 204 -6.75 -16.88 12.27
C ASP A 204 -5.36 -16.60 12.89
N LYS A 205 -4.73 -15.47 12.55
CA LYS A 205 -3.39 -15.10 13.02
C LYS A 205 -3.32 -15.05 14.55
N PRO A 206 -2.24 -15.58 15.15
CA PRO A 206 -1.98 -15.38 16.57
C PRO A 206 -1.76 -13.90 16.88
N SER A 207 -2.23 -13.42 18.02
CA SER A 207 -1.87 -12.08 18.46
C SER A 207 -0.40 -12.02 18.85
N VAL A 208 0.21 -10.84 18.66
CA VAL A 208 1.61 -10.60 19.09
C VAL A 208 1.78 -10.85 20.60
N LYS A 209 0.76 -10.53 21.39
CA LYS A 209 0.73 -10.80 22.83
C LYS A 209 0.79 -12.30 23.13
N CYS A 210 0.01 -13.10 22.42
CA CYS A 210 -0.01 -14.55 22.56
C CYS A 210 1.36 -15.15 22.18
N VAL A 211 1.92 -14.74 21.03
CA VAL A 211 3.25 -15.20 20.61
C VAL A 211 4.33 -14.88 21.65
N LYS A 212 4.31 -13.66 22.22
CA LYS A 212 5.25 -13.27 23.26
C LYS A 212 5.03 -14.04 24.57
N ALA A 213 3.80 -14.37 24.92
CA ALA A 213 3.51 -15.17 26.12
C ALA A 213 4.06 -16.60 26.02
N VAL A 214 3.92 -17.22 24.83
CA VAL A 214 4.37 -18.60 24.59
C VAL A 214 5.88 -18.69 24.37
N PHE A 215 6.46 -17.80 23.53
CA PHE A 215 7.87 -17.91 23.10
C PHE A 215 8.80 -16.86 23.72
N GLY A 216 8.28 -15.96 24.57
CA GLY A 216 9.03 -14.85 25.14
C GLY A 216 9.25 -13.68 24.17
N SER A 217 9.42 -13.96 22.86
CA SER A 217 9.61 -12.95 21.83
C SER A 217 9.16 -13.45 20.47
N TRP A 218 8.88 -12.50 19.54
CA TRP A 218 8.64 -12.82 18.14
C TRP A 218 9.85 -13.48 17.49
N LEU A 219 11.05 -13.02 17.81
CA LEU A 219 12.30 -13.59 17.32
C LEU A 219 12.45 -15.07 17.69
N ASN A 220 12.20 -15.42 18.95
CA ASN A 220 12.29 -16.81 19.39
C ASN A 220 11.24 -17.69 18.69
N ALA A 221 10.03 -17.17 18.45
CA ALA A 221 9.02 -17.88 17.68
C ALA A 221 9.46 -18.17 16.24
N LEU A 222 10.10 -17.21 15.58
CA LEU A 222 10.68 -17.38 14.23
C LEU A 222 11.81 -18.43 14.19
N ILE A 223 12.66 -18.45 15.20
CA ILE A 223 13.73 -19.46 15.35
C ILE A 223 13.10 -20.85 15.55
N GLN A 224 12.16 -20.98 16.46
CA GLN A 224 11.50 -22.28 16.73
C GLN A 224 10.61 -22.75 15.56
N ALA A 225 10.10 -21.83 14.76
CA ALA A 225 9.42 -22.15 13.51
C ALA A 225 10.38 -22.59 12.38
N GLY A 226 11.67 -22.53 12.58
CA GLY A 226 12.69 -22.86 11.57
C GLY A 226 12.79 -21.85 10.43
N ILE A 227 12.24 -20.63 10.62
CA ILE A 227 12.31 -19.53 9.62
C ILE A 227 13.65 -18.81 9.73
N LEU A 228 14.16 -18.69 10.93
CA LEU A 228 15.50 -18.17 11.22
C LEU A 228 16.37 -19.31 11.79
N GLU A 229 17.63 -19.30 11.43
CA GLU A 229 18.55 -20.31 11.90
C GLU A 229 18.83 -20.19 13.40
N ASP A 230 19.14 -21.31 14.02
CA ASP A 230 19.64 -21.36 15.38
C ASP A 230 20.96 -20.59 15.44
N GLY A 231 21.10 -19.70 16.42
CA GLY A 231 22.22 -18.75 16.49
C GLY A 231 21.85 -17.31 16.11
N THR A 232 20.66 -17.07 15.53
CA THR A 232 20.11 -15.72 15.38
C THR A 232 19.91 -15.08 16.76
N ARG A 233 20.50 -13.90 16.98
CA ARG A 233 20.47 -13.23 18.28
C ARG A 233 20.27 -11.73 18.18
N LYS A 234 19.61 -11.18 19.19
CA LYS A 234 19.53 -9.73 19.34
C LYS A 234 20.84 -9.19 19.88
N THR A 235 21.40 -8.18 19.21
CA THR A 235 22.60 -7.45 19.63
C THR A 235 22.25 -5.98 19.87
N SER A 236 23.21 -5.20 20.39
CA SER A 236 23.06 -3.74 20.52
C SER A 236 22.91 -3.02 19.17
N ARG A 237 23.32 -3.67 18.06
CA ARG A 237 23.27 -3.12 16.70
C ARG A 237 22.09 -3.62 15.87
N GLY A 238 21.25 -4.52 16.41
CA GLY A 238 20.13 -5.11 15.70
C GLY A 238 20.02 -6.62 15.91
N ILE A 239 19.44 -7.32 14.94
CA ILE A 239 19.29 -8.78 14.95
C ILE A 239 20.37 -9.36 14.04
N GLN A 240 21.39 -9.95 14.66
CA GLN A 240 22.39 -10.71 13.92
C GLN A 240 21.80 -12.04 13.47
N CYS A 241 21.89 -12.34 12.18
CA CYS A 241 21.37 -13.55 11.55
C CYS A 241 22.27 -13.98 10.39
N ILE A 242 22.05 -15.20 9.88
CA ILE A 242 22.82 -15.75 8.77
C ILE A 242 21.93 -15.77 7.52
N ALA A 243 22.45 -15.31 6.40
CA ALA A 243 21.81 -15.37 5.09
C ALA A 243 21.97 -16.78 4.47
N LYS A 244 21.22 -17.06 3.40
CA LYS A 244 21.21 -18.38 2.73
C LYS A 244 22.54 -18.77 2.12
N ASP A 245 23.37 -17.81 1.77
CA ASP A 245 24.74 -18.02 1.26
C ASP A 245 25.80 -18.09 2.36
N GLY A 246 25.41 -17.93 3.64
CA GLY A 246 26.30 -17.99 4.80
C GLY A 246 26.79 -16.62 5.29
N HIS A 247 26.46 -15.53 4.67
CA HIS A 247 26.85 -14.21 5.13
C HIS A 247 26.21 -13.86 6.48
N VAL A 248 26.97 -13.21 7.35
CA VAL A 248 26.47 -12.68 8.62
C VAL A 248 25.84 -11.32 8.37
N CYS A 249 24.54 -11.21 8.61
CA CYS A 249 23.77 -9.98 8.51
C CYS A 249 23.51 -9.38 9.89
N LEU A 250 23.54 -8.05 10.00
CA LEU A 250 23.32 -7.34 11.27
C LEU A 250 21.86 -6.93 11.48
N SER A 251 21.02 -7.16 10.47
CA SER A 251 19.58 -6.91 10.53
C SER A 251 18.80 -7.89 9.66
N LEU A 252 17.51 -8.06 9.96
CA LEU A 252 16.60 -8.85 9.10
C LEU A 252 16.41 -8.22 7.71
N GLY A 253 16.51 -6.89 7.61
CA GLY A 253 16.46 -6.19 6.33
C GLY A 253 17.67 -6.54 5.45
N GLU A 254 18.87 -6.54 6.02
CA GLU A 254 20.08 -7.01 5.31
C GLU A 254 19.93 -8.47 4.87
N LYS A 255 19.48 -9.37 5.78
CA LYS A 255 19.23 -10.77 5.41
C LYS A 255 18.25 -10.90 4.24
N THR A 256 17.19 -10.12 4.23
CA THR A 256 16.18 -10.14 3.14
C THR A 256 16.82 -9.75 1.81
N ILE A 257 17.68 -8.74 1.79
CA ILE A 257 18.38 -8.27 0.58
C ILE A 257 19.41 -9.31 0.13
N ASP A 258 20.17 -9.85 1.05
CA ASP A 258 21.20 -10.87 0.82
C ASP A 258 20.61 -12.15 0.22
N ASP A 259 19.58 -12.71 0.89
CA ASP A 259 18.84 -13.88 0.41
C ASP A 259 18.24 -13.64 -0.99
N PHE A 260 17.73 -12.43 -1.26
CA PHE A 260 17.18 -12.06 -2.55
C PHE A 260 18.27 -12.03 -3.64
N LEU A 261 19.42 -11.43 -3.37
CA LEU A 261 20.54 -11.37 -4.31
C LEU A 261 21.04 -12.79 -4.62
N PHE A 262 21.23 -13.62 -3.60
CA PHE A 262 21.65 -15.02 -3.74
C PHE A 262 20.66 -15.83 -4.58
N LEU A 263 19.37 -15.81 -4.23
CA LEU A 263 18.32 -16.54 -4.95
C LEU A 263 18.11 -16.05 -6.39
N SER A 264 18.39 -14.78 -6.65
CA SER A 264 18.33 -14.20 -8.01
C SER A 264 19.58 -14.42 -8.83
N GLY A 265 20.57 -15.18 -8.29
CA GLY A 265 21.82 -15.48 -8.98
C GLY A 265 22.76 -14.29 -9.15
N ASN A 266 22.67 -13.28 -8.29
CA ASN A 266 23.56 -12.12 -8.30
C ASN A 266 24.71 -12.30 -7.28
N PRO A 267 25.93 -12.67 -7.72
CA PRO A 267 27.08 -12.72 -6.85
C PRO A 267 27.35 -11.35 -6.22
N HIS A 268 27.59 -11.31 -4.92
CA HIS A 268 27.77 -10.06 -4.21
C HIS A 268 28.78 -10.19 -3.06
N ASP A 269 29.44 -9.07 -2.75
CA ASP A 269 30.32 -8.97 -1.59
C ASP A 269 29.53 -8.40 -0.40
N LYS A 270 29.73 -8.97 0.77
CA LYS A 270 29.21 -8.43 2.04
C LYS A 270 30.22 -7.47 2.67
N GLU A 271 29.73 -6.35 3.19
CA GLU A 271 30.52 -5.31 3.86
C GLU A 271 31.72 -4.78 3.03
N PRO A 272 31.55 -4.44 1.74
CA PRO A 272 32.62 -3.90 0.94
C PRO A 272 33.11 -2.56 1.51
N ARG A 273 34.40 -2.29 1.43
CA ARG A 273 34.99 -1.03 1.87
C ARG A 273 34.73 0.07 0.84
N TYR A 274 34.35 1.26 1.30
CA TYR A 274 34.37 2.46 0.47
C TYR A 274 35.82 2.88 0.17
N PRO A 275 36.05 3.58 -0.95
CA PRO A 275 37.38 4.02 -1.33
C PRO A 275 37.96 5.08 -0.40
N GLU A 276 37.17 5.70 0.43
CA GLU A 276 37.56 6.77 1.35
C GLU A 276 36.98 6.54 2.76
N GLY A 277 37.78 6.78 3.77
CA GLY A 277 37.41 6.63 5.19
C GLY A 277 37.30 5.16 5.62
N ASN A 278 36.75 4.97 6.82
CA ASN A 278 36.54 3.63 7.41
C ASN A 278 35.10 3.14 7.22
N TYR A 279 34.43 3.59 6.13
CA TYR A 279 33.05 3.21 5.85
C TYR A 279 33.00 1.87 5.14
N ARG A 280 31.98 1.09 5.47
CA ARG A 280 31.61 -0.14 4.77
C ARG A 280 30.20 0.01 4.21
N GLY A 281 29.98 -0.53 3.03
CA GLY A 281 28.66 -0.75 2.45
C GLY A 281 28.03 -2.01 3.00
N ASP A 282 26.73 -2.20 2.81
CA ASP A 282 26.09 -3.45 3.19
C ASP A 282 26.40 -4.54 2.16
N PHE A 283 26.28 -4.21 0.86
CA PHE A 283 26.58 -5.13 -0.24
C PHE A 283 27.23 -4.42 -1.43
N ARG A 284 27.84 -5.23 -2.31
CA ARG A 284 28.32 -4.78 -3.61
C ARG A 284 28.08 -5.86 -4.67
N VAL A 285 27.45 -5.48 -5.77
CA VAL A 285 27.27 -6.29 -6.98
C VAL A 285 28.05 -5.60 -8.10
N GLY A 286 29.13 -6.21 -8.59
CA GLY A 286 30.02 -5.58 -9.56
C GLY A 286 30.54 -4.22 -9.07
N ASN A 287 30.21 -3.12 -9.77
CA ASN A 287 30.60 -1.76 -9.37
C ASN A 287 29.49 -0.99 -8.64
N THR A 288 28.42 -1.65 -8.22
CA THR A 288 27.27 -1.04 -7.55
C THR A 288 27.26 -1.37 -6.08
N PHE A 289 27.26 -0.35 -5.24
CA PHE A 289 26.99 -0.49 -3.81
C PHE A 289 25.49 -0.54 -3.55
N ILE A 290 25.08 -1.38 -2.62
CA ILE A 290 23.70 -1.49 -2.13
C ILE A 290 23.72 -1.23 -0.63
N GLU A 291 22.91 -0.28 -0.18
CA GLU A 291 22.83 0.13 1.23
C GLU A 291 21.41 0.01 1.74
N TYR A 292 21.24 -0.61 2.88
CA TYR A 292 19.97 -0.67 3.59
C TYR A 292 19.89 0.39 4.68
N PHE A 293 19.07 1.39 4.47
CA PHE A 293 18.86 2.51 5.39
C PHE A 293 17.68 2.25 6.33
N GLY A 294 17.84 1.24 7.20
CA GLY A 294 16.78 0.78 8.11
C GLY A 294 16.44 1.76 9.25
N LEU A 295 17.32 2.72 9.56
CA LEU A 295 17.16 3.72 10.61
C LEU A 295 17.06 5.15 10.07
N ALA A 296 16.57 5.31 8.81
CA ALA A 296 16.36 6.63 8.23
C ALA A 296 15.44 7.48 9.12
N GLY A 297 15.85 8.74 9.38
CA GLY A 297 15.18 9.66 10.32
C GLY A 297 15.91 9.82 11.67
N ASP A 298 16.92 9.00 11.97
CA ASP A 298 17.85 9.25 13.05
C ASP A 298 18.95 10.22 12.60
N ALA A 299 19.18 11.31 13.34
CA ALA A 299 20.05 12.42 12.92
C ALA A 299 21.52 12.00 12.76
N GLU A 300 22.03 11.12 13.64
CA GLU A 300 23.39 10.61 13.57
C GLU A 300 23.56 9.64 12.39
N TYR A 301 22.58 8.77 12.21
CA TYR A 301 22.50 7.82 11.11
C TYR A 301 22.41 8.53 9.75
N ASP A 302 21.54 9.55 9.64
CA ASP A 302 21.36 10.33 8.42
C ASP A 302 22.65 11.10 8.03
N THR A 303 23.43 11.54 9.03
CA THR A 303 24.73 12.17 8.79
C THR A 303 25.73 11.18 8.18
N LYS A 304 25.80 9.95 8.66
CA LYS A 304 26.64 8.88 8.10
C LYS A 304 26.16 8.50 6.69
N THR A 305 24.86 8.42 6.50
CA THR A 305 24.23 8.15 5.18
C THR A 305 24.62 9.21 4.14
N LYS A 306 24.51 10.50 4.49
CA LYS A 306 24.94 11.59 3.61
C LYS A 306 26.41 11.51 3.21
N LYS A 307 27.29 11.13 4.13
CA LYS A 307 28.73 10.94 3.86
C LYS A 307 28.95 9.81 2.87
N LYS A 308 28.32 8.64 3.05
CA LYS A 308 28.42 7.50 2.13
C LYS A 308 27.94 7.88 0.72
N ILE A 309 26.79 8.57 0.61
CA ILE A 309 26.26 9.07 -0.67
C ILE A 309 27.27 10.07 -1.32
N GLY A 310 27.89 10.94 -0.52
CA GLY A 310 28.90 11.89 -1.00
C GLY A 310 30.12 11.18 -1.57
N ILE A 311 30.60 10.11 -0.92
CA ILE A 311 31.72 9.29 -1.40
C ILE A 311 31.35 8.62 -2.73
N CYS A 312 30.15 8.03 -2.84
CA CYS A 312 29.70 7.42 -4.10
C CYS A 312 29.71 8.44 -5.26
N ARG A 313 29.18 9.65 -5.04
CA ARG A 313 29.20 10.73 -6.05
C ARG A 313 30.62 11.15 -6.44
N LYS A 314 31.51 11.31 -5.47
CA LYS A 314 32.89 11.71 -5.69
C LYS A 314 33.67 10.71 -6.54
N TYR A 315 33.42 9.42 -6.35
CA TYR A 315 34.17 8.35 -7.01
C TYR A 315 33.41 7.71 -8.18
N GLY A 316 32.26 8.24 -8.58
CA GLY A 316 31.46 7.70 -9.68
C GLY A 316 30.90 6.29 -9.41
N ILE A 317 30.69 5.94 -8.13
CA ILE A 317 30.19 4.63 -7.71
C ILE A 317 28.67 4.66 -7.78
N ALA A 318 28.08 3.69 -8.44
CA ALA A 318 26.65 3.52 -8.44
C ALA A 318 26.16 3.05 -7.06
N LEU A 319 25.08 3.66 -6.56
CA LEU A 319 24.49 3.36 -5.27
C LEU A 319 23.01 3.07 -5.40
N ILE A 320 22.59 1.91 -4.92
CA ILE A 320 21.18 1.54 -4.73
C ILE A 320 20.86 1.69 -3.24
N ALA A 321 20.01 2.64 -2.91
CA ALA A 321 19.51 2.87 -1.56
C ALA A 321 18.21 2.09 -1.35
N ILE A 322 18.19 1.20 -0.35
CA ILE A 322 17.06 0.39 0.06
C ILE A 322 16.54 0.89 1.40
N TYR A 323 15.25 1.06 1.52
CA TYR A 323 14.56 1.49 2.74
C TYR A 323 13.58 0.41 3.21
N PRO A 324 13.09 0.45 4.46
CA PRO A 324 12.12 -0.54 4.98
C PRO A 324 10.89 -0.72 4.10
N GLN A 325 10.39 0.37 3.48
CA GLN A 325 9.25 0.32 2.56
C GLN A 325 9.55 -0.43 1.25
N ASP A 326 10.82 -0.54 0.84
CA ASP A 326 11.20 -1.28 -0.36
C ASP A 326 11.23 -2.80 -0.12
N LEU A 327 11.20 -3.23 1.16
CA LEU A 327 11.22 -4.64 1.57
C LEU A 327 9.81 -5.21 1.83
N VAL A 328 8.76 -4.45 1.58
CA VAL A 328 7.39 -4.87 1.91
C VAL A 328 6.82 -5.90 0.95
N SER A 329 7.35 -6.00 -0.27
CA SER A 329 7.04 -7.09 -1.20
C SER A 329 8.26 -7.47 -2.04
N GLN A 330 8.29 -8.73 -2.49
CA GLN A 330 9.37 -9.24 -3.34
C GLN A 330 9.45 -8.48 -4.66
N LYS A 331 8.33 -8.15 -5.26
CA LYS A 331 8.27 -7.38 -6.52
C LYS A 331 8.82 -5.96 -6.38
N GLN A 332 8.58 -5.30 -5.25
CA GLN A 332 9.17 -3.99 -5.00
C GLN A 332 10.69 -4.09 -4.85
N LEU A 333 11.17 -5.09 -4.11
CA LEU A 333 12.59 -5.35 -3.96
C LEU A 333 13.24 -5.71 -5.31
N GLU A 334 12.59 -6.56 -6.11
CA GLU A 334 13.02 -6.90 -7.48
C GLU A 334 13.14 -5.66 -8.36
N SER A 335 12.12 -4.83 -8.41
CA SER A 335 12.12 -3.58 -9.18
C SER A 335 13.24 -2.64 -8.74
N LYS A 336 13.51 -2.58 -7.43
CA LYS A 336 14.52 -1.71 -6.83
C LYS A 336 15.95 -2.18 -7.06
N LEU A 337 16.18 -3.49 -7.09
CA LEU A 337 17.51 -4.11 -7.22
C LEU A 337 17.82 -4.53 -8.65
N LEU A 338 17.01 -5.42 -9.24
CA LEU A 338 17.39 -6.05 -10.51
C LEU A 338 17.31 -5.11 -11.71
N THR A 339 16.37 -4.17 -11.73
CA THR A 339 16.25 -3.22 -12.85
C THR A 339 17.49 -2.33 -12.98
N PRO A 340 18.02 -1.69 -11.92
CA PRO A 340 19.27 -0.95 -12.00
C PRO A 340 20.49 -1.81 -12.29
N LEU A 341 20.59 -3.01 -11.71
CA LEU A 341 21.73 -3.90 -11.92
C LEU A 341 21.83 -4.36 -13.39
N LYS A 342 20.73 -4.79 -13.99
CA LYS A 342 20.69 -5.17 -15.41
C LYS A 342 21.03 -4.04 -16.38
N ARG A 343 20.65 -2.80 -16.07
CA ARG A 343 21.02 -1.63 -16.89
C ARG A 343 22.51 -1.37 -16.89
N GLN A 344 23.20 -1.64 -15.79
CA GLN A 344 24.63 -1.45 -15.70
C GLN A 344 25.42 -2.52 -16.43
N GLU A 345 24.97 -3.78 -16.41
CA GLU A 345 25.58 -4.84 -17.20
C GLU A 345 25.53 -4.54 -18.70
N GLN A 346 24.47 -3.95 -19.18
CA GLN A 346 24.31 -3.54 -20.59
C GLN A 346 25.28 -2.40 -20.98
N HIS A 347 25.51 -1.43 -20.08
CA HIS A 347 26.46 -0.32 -20.33
C HIS A 347 27.94 -0.70 -20.23
N ILE A 348 28.26 -1.85 -19.64
CA ILE A 348 29.65 -2.37 -19.55
C ILE A 348 29.97 -3.26 -20.77
N ALA A 349 28.93 -3.79 -21.45
CA ALA A 349 29.04 -4.66 -22.62
C ALA A 349 29.06 -3.90 -23.95
N GLU A 350 28.73 -2.61 -23.97
CA GLU A 350 28.89 -1.65 -25.09
C GLU A 350 30.23 -0.91 -24.97
#